data_ae9f794cca07ab80835f1da5b48b1892
#
_entry.id   ae9f794cca07ab80835f1da5b48b1892
#
_cell.length_a   1.000
_cell.length_b   1.000
_cell.length_c   1.000
_cell.angle_alpha   90.00
_cell.angle_beta   90.00
_cell.angle_gamma   90.00
#
_symmetry.space_group_name_H-M   'P 1'
#
loop_
_entity.id
_entity.type
_entity.pdbx_description
1 polymer ?
#
loop_
_entity_poly.entity_id
_entity_poly.type
_entity_poly.pdbx_seq_one_letter_code
_entity_poly.pdbx_strand_id
1 'polypeptide(L)'
;MITKDSIETAYAFLHQKLRVYEHSTLDWQKDDIEMIIGVYADQINPELLLQLSNGNPDFLKDHTTFKRDLIHAVSTLEQNLSQ
;
A
#
# COMPACT_ATOMS: atom_id res chain seq x y z
N MET A 1 9.57 14.12 -6.03
CA MET A 1 10.80 13.52 -5.46
C MET A 1 10.45 12.71 -4.23
N ILE A 2 10.96 11.49 -4.15
CA ILE A 2 10.68 10.62 -3.00
C ILE A 2 11.68 10.91 -1.89
N THR A 3 11.18 11.31 -0.73
CA THR A 3 11.99 11.65 0.43
C THR A 3 11.81 10.61 1.54
N LYS A 4 12.69 10.65 2.54
CA LYS A 4 12.54 9.77 3.70
C LYS A 4 11.22 10.02 4.43
N ASP A 5 10.81 11.27 4.56
CA ASP A 5 9.53 11.62 5.18
C ASP A 5 8.36 11.03 4.39
N SER A 6 8.44 11.07 3.06
CA SER A 6 7.43 10.47 2.20
C SER A 6 7.33 8.97 2.41
N ILE A 7 8.47 8.29 2.55
CA ILE A 7 8.53 6.86 2.80
C ILE A 7 7.95 6.53 4.18
N GLU A 8 8.30 7.30 5.21
CA GLU A 8 7.77 7.09 6.57
C GLU A 8 6.26 7.27 6.61
N THR A 9 5.74 8.30 5.95
CA THR A 9 4.30 8.56 5.90
C THR A 9 3.58 7.44 5.19
N ALA A 10 4.11 6.99 4.05
CA ALA A 10 3.52 5.89 3.30
C ALA A 10 3.55 4.60 4.11
N TYR A 11 4.67 4.32 4.79
CA TYR A 11 4.79 3.13 5.63
C TYR A 11 3.72 3.12 6.73
N ALA A 12 3.59 4.23 7.46
CA ALA A 12 2.62 4.33 8.55
C ALA A 12 1.20 4.11 8.02
N PHE A 13 0.86 4.74 6.90
CA PHE A 13 -0.46 4.62 6.30
C PHE A 13 -0.75 3.19 5.85
N LEU A 14 0.14 2.62 5.06
CA LEU A 14 -0.08 1.28 4.50
C LEU A 14 -0.02 0.19 5.57
N HIS A 15 0.87 0.34 6.55
CA HIS A 15 0.96 -0.61 7.66
C HIS A 15 -0.33 -0.64 8.48
N GLN A 16 -0.89 0.53 8.78
CA GLN A 16 -2.16 0.62 9.50
C GLN A 16 -3.29 -0.03 8.69
N LYS A 17 -3.36 0.24 7.40
CA LYS A 17 -4.38 -0.33 6.54
C LYS A 17 -4.23 -1.84 6.41
N LEU A 18 -3.00 -2.33 6.35
CA LEU A 18 -2.76 -3.77 6.31
C LEU A 18 -3.28 -4.46 7.58
N ARG A 19 -3.01 -3.88 8.75
CA ARG A 19 -3.48 -4.45 10.01
C ARG A 19 -5.01 -4.50 10.05
N VAL A 20 -5.68 -3.42 9.66
CA VAL A 20 -7.14 -3.40 9.62
C VAL A 20 -7.66 -4.42 8.61
N TYR A 21 -7.03 -4.52 7.44
CA TYR A 21 -7.42 -5.46 6.40
C TYR A 21 -7.32 -6.92 6.89
N GLU A 22 -6.23 -7.26 7.57
CA GLU A 22 -6.01 -8.62 8.07
C GLU A 22 -7.01 -9.00 9.16
N HIS A 23 -7.46 -8.03 9.96
CA HIS A 23 -8.41 -8.27 11.04
C HIS A 23 -9.87 -8.07 10.63
N SER A 24 -10.12 -7.62 9.41
CA SER A 24 -11.48 -7.41 8.91
C SER A 24 -12.15 -8.75 8.62
N THR A 25 -13.37 -8.91 9.12
CA THR A 25 -14.17 -10.12 8.87
C THR A 25 -15.29 -9.87 7.85
N LEU A 26 -15.56 -8.60 7.52
CA LEU A 26 -16.61 -8.20 6.60
C LEU A 26 -16.01 -7.77 5.26
N ASP A 27 -16.58 -8.26 4.17
CA ASP A 27 -16.09 -7.97 2.83
C ASP A 27 -16.13 -6.48 2.50
N TRP A 28 -17.17 -5.75 2.97
CA TRP A 28 -17.28 -4.32 2.68
C TRP A 28 -16.15 -3.52 3.34
N GLN A 29 -15.64 -3.97 4.49
CA GLN A 29 -14.50 -3.32 5.14
C GLN A 29 -13.24 -3.49 4.30
N LYS A 30 -13.04 -4.68 3.74
CA LYS A 30 -11.91 -4.95 2.85
C LYS A 30 -12.01 -4.13 1.57
N ASP A 31 -13.21 -4.04 1.01
CA ASP A 31 -13.45 -3.24 -0.21
C ASP A 31 -13.17 -1.77 0.03
N ASP A 32 -13.55 -1.23 1.20
CA ASP A 32 -13.24 0.16 1.57
C ASP A 32 -11.74 0.41 1.62
N ILE A 33 -11.00 -0.51 2.22
CA ILE A 33 -9.55 -0.37 2.31
C ILE A 33 -8.90 -0.43 0.93
N GLU A 34 -9.36 -1.33 0.06
CA GLU A 34 -8.87 -1.42 -1.32
C GLU A 34 -9.10 -0.10 -2.06
N MET A 35 -10.28 0.50 -1.90
CA MET A 35 -10.61 1.77 -2.52
C MET A 35 -9.73 2.90 -1.98
N ILE A 36 -9.58 2.99 -0.66
CA ILE A 36 -8.77 4.03 -0.02
C ILE A 36 -7.32 3.94 -0.48
N ILE A 37 -6.76 2.74 -0.53
CA ILE A 37 -5.38 2.54 -0.97
C ILE A 37 -5.24 2.84 -2.45
N GLY A 38 -6.24 2.51 -3.27
CA GLY A 38 -6.25 2.86 -4.68
C GLY A 38 -6.20 4.36 -4.91
N VAL A 39 -6.98 5.13 -4.16
CA VAL A 39 -6.95 6.59 -4.22
C VAL A 39 -5.59 7.12 -3.78
N TYR A 40 -5.04 6.58 -2.71
CA TYR A 40 -3.71 6.97 -2.23
C TYR A 40 -2.66 6.73 -3.30
N ALA A 41 -2.68 5.56 -3.92
CA ALA A 41 -1.71 5.19 -4.95
C ALA A 41 -1.81 6.08 -6.20
N ASP A 42 -3.03 6.48 -6.57
CA ASP A 42 -3.23 7.21 -7.82
C ASP A 42 -3.15 8.73 -7.65
N GLN A 43 -3.54 9.27 -6.51
CA GLN A 43 -3.74 10.71 -6.34
C GLN A 43 -2.82 11.36 -5.31
N ILE A 44 -2.42 10.63 -4.28
CA ILE A 44 -1.66 11.22 -3.17
C ILE A 44 -0.16 10.96 -3.32
N ASN A 45 0.22 9.73 -3.64
CA ASN A 45 1.63 9.37 -3.72
C ASN A 45 1.90 8.43 -4.90
N PRO A 46 1.56 8.84 -6.13
CA PRO A 46 1.69 7.96 -7.29
C PRO A 46 3.12 7.58 -7.61
N GLU A 47 4.07 8.49 -7.35
CA GLU A 47 5.48 8.24 -7.67
C GLU A 47 6.04 7.09 -6.85
N LEU A 48 5.81 7.10 -5.53
CA LEU A 48 6.30 6.04 -4.65
C LEU A 48 5.61 4.71 -4.96
N LEU A 49 4.31 4.75 -5.15
CA LEU A 49 3.57 3.52 -5.43
C LEU A 49 3.93 2.92 -6.79
N LEU A 50 4.27 3.77 -7.76
CA LEU A 50 4.78 3.29 -9.04
C LEU A 50 6.10 2.54 -8.88
N GLN A 51 6.99 3.04 -8.04
CA GLN A 51 8.25 2.34 -7.75
C GLN A 51 7.99 1.00 -7.04
N LEU A 52 7.10 0.99 -6.07
CA LEU A 52 6.76 -0.23 -5.34
C LEU A 52 6.11 -1.28 -6.23
N SER A 53 5.41 -0.85 -7.27
CA SER A 53 4.73 -1.76 -8.19
C SER A 53 5.69 -2.60 -9.02
N ASN A 54 6.93 -2.16 -9.18
CA ASN A 54 7.95 -2.85 -9.96
C ASN A 54 7.48 -3.18 -11.38
N GLY A 55 6.76 -2.24 -12.00
CA GLY A 55 6.27 -2.40 -13.36
C GLY A 55 4.95 -3.14 -13.50
N ASN A 56 4.33 -3.54 -12.41
CA ASN A 56 3.05 -4.24 -12.44
C ASN A 56 1.90 -3.23 -12.42
N PRO A 57 1.12 -3.10 -13.53
CA PRO A 57 0.02 -2.12 -13.58
C PRO A 57 -1.15 -2.48 -12.65
N ASP A 58 -1.25 -3.74 -12.23
CA ASP A 58 -2.31 -4.22 -11.35
C ASP A 58 -1.93 -4.21 -9.88
N PHE A 59 -0.75 -3.67 -9.55
CA PHE A 59 -0.27 -3.61 -8.17
C PHE A 59 -1.24 -2.81 -7.30
N LEU A 60 -1.72 -3.42 -6.23
CA LEU A 60 -2.71 -2.85 -5.30
C LEU A 60 -4.04 -2.46 -6.00
N LYS A 61 -4.32 -3.05 -7.17
CA LYS A 61 -5.56 -2.82 -7.90
C LYS A 61 -6.35 -4.10 -8.13
N ASP A 62 -5.66 -5.25 -8.21
CA ASP A 62 -6.30 -6.54 -8.40
C ASP A 62 -6.76 -7.07 -7.04
N HIS A 63 -8.07 -7.31 -6.91
CA HIS A 63 -8.66 -7.81 -5.67
C HIS A 63 -8.03 -9.14 -5.22
N THR A 64 -7.72 -10.03 -6.14
CA THR A 64 -7.21 -11.36 -5.80
C THR A 64 -5.79 -11.33 -5.25
N THR A 65 -4.99 -10.34 -5.64
CA THR A 65 -3.60 -10.20 -5.20
C THR A 65 -3.40 -9.03 -4.24
N PHE A 66 -4.47 -8.36 -3.84
CA PHE A 66 -4.39 -7.12 -3.08
C PHE A 66 -3.62 -7.32 -1.77
N LYS A 67 -3.95 -8.35 -0.99
CA LYS A 67 -3.30 -8.59 0.30
C LYS A 67 -1.80 -8.84 0.11
N ARG A 68 -1.45 -9.66 -0.87
CA ARG A 68 -0.04 -9.95 -1.18
C ARG A 68 0.70 -8.67 -1.56
N ASP A 69 0.08 -7.86 -2.40
CA ASP A 69 0.69 -6.61 -2.86
C ASP A 69 0.87 -5.63 -1.70
N LEU A 70 -0.11 -5.56 -0.80
CA LEU A 70 -0.04 -4.68 0.36
C LEU A 70 1.08 -5.12 1.31
N ILE A 71 1.21 -6.42 1.56
CA ILE A 71 2.29 -6.97 2.38
C ILE A 71 3.64 -6.64 1.74
N HIS A 72 3.76 -6.80 0.44
CA HIS A 72 4.99 -6.49 -0.28
C HIS A 72 5.36 -5.01 -0.15
N ALA A 73 4.39 -4.13 -0.32
CA ALA A 73 4.61 -2.69 -0.20
C ALA A 73 5.09 -2.32 1.21
N VAL A 74 4.42 -2.83 2.25
CA VAL A 74 4.79 -2.55 3.63
C VAL A 74 6.20 -3.08 3.93
N SER A 75 6.50 -4.30 3.51
CA SER A 75 7.82 -4.91 3.73
C SER A 75 8.93 -4.12 3.04
N THR A 76 8.70 -3.69 1.81
CA THR A 76 9.68 -2.91 1.05
C THR A 76 9.95 -1.57 1.72
N LEU A 77 8.89 -0.88 2.17
CA LEU A 77 9.06 0.39 2.87
C LEU A 77 9.79 0.22 4.20
N GLU A 78 9.49 -0.85 4.92
CA GLU A 78 10.18 -1.16 6.17
C GLU A 78 11.68 -1.36 5.94
N GLN A 79 12.05 -2.11 4.90
CA GLN A 79 13.45 -2.31 4.56
C GLN A 79 14.14 -0.99 4.20
N ASN A 80 13.46 -0.12 3.46
CA ASN A 80 14.00 1.18 3.11
C ASN A 80 14.24 2.06 4.33
N LEU A 81 13.36 1.98 5.34
CA LEU A 81 13.51 2.76 6.56
C LEU A 81 14.60 2.21 7.49
N SER A 82 14.96 0.94 7.33
CA SER A 82 16.00 0.29 8.15
C SER A 82 17.41 0.56 7.65
N GLN A 83 17.55 1.18 6.50
CA GLN A 83 18.86 1.49 5.92
C GLN A 83 19.41 2.84 6.35
#